data_7050dc5be48582e59aa991b1e82c8e40
#
_entry.id   7050dc5be48582e59aa991b1e82c8e40
#
_cell.length_a   1.000
_cell.length_b   1.000
_cell.length_c   1.000
_cell.angle_alpha   90.00
_cell.angle_beta   90.00
_cell.angle_gamma   90.00
#
_symmetry.space_group_name_H-M   'P 1'
#
loop_
_entity.id
_entity.type
_entity.pdbx_description
1 polymer ?
#
loop_
_entity_poly.entity_id
_entity_poly.type
_entity_poly.pdbx_seq_one_letter_code
_entity_poly.pdbx_strand_id
1 'polypeptide(L)'
;MKFAVRIVLWLGAIALTIFGLLLMAGALDSSGSDAAGRGLSQAYGMFIALLGGAAVLSLLLTRFWRGFLVIGGLCLSLPFVLMLLLSIGRSVEERHNDQFTADVHSGRYNFGEHPELLAVAEAIAKNDSNAIRASAKNVRDLNAAGRDGMTLLFFAVNESLERPELASAVETLLAVGVNPNYHNDSANSFALAQSVSADIGVLRAMLDAGGDPNGRDVKGQPIVFDNWFMEPFKGQRPQRLRLLLDRGTDVNSINPLLDRFSLLLYCAHMGEFEPQGYVDALELLNRSADFKYVADDRTTLMKLLSKQRQEFTERGATPPPEYTAVCDWLAAHGVRSEY
;
A
#
# COMPACT_ATOMS: atom_id res chain seq x y z
N MET A 1 35.09 7.52 50.07
CA MET A 1 34.74 6.78 48.88
C MET A 1 33.59 5.76 49.09
N LYS A 2 33.67 4.83 50.11
CA LYS A 2 32.63 3.80 50.33
C LYS A 2 31.25 4.35 50.69
N PHE A 3 31.12 5.51 51.34
CA PHE A 3 29.85 6.12 51.74
C PHE A 3 29.14 6.77 50.51
N ALA A 4 29.86 7.53 49.73
CA ALA A 4 29.33 8.18 48.51
C ALA A 4 28.80 7.15 47.47
N VAL A 5 29.55 6.05 47.28
CA VAL A 5 29.10 4.95 46.37
C VAL A 5 27.79 4.33 46.82
N ARG A 6 27.62 4.12 48.12
CA ARG A 6 26.36 3.59 48.66
C ARG A 6 25.19 4.52 48.45
N ILE A 7 25.36 5.83 48.64
CA ILE A 7 24.30 6.82 48.40
C ILE A 7 23.85 6.77 46.94
N VAL A 8 24.82 6.76 46.01
CA VAL A 8 24.53 6.70 44.55
C VAL A 8 23.75 5.44 44.20
N LEU A 9 24.14 4.27 44.72
CA LEU A 9 23.44 3.02 44.46
C LEU A 9 22.01 3.04 45.03
N TRP A 10 21.79 3.61 46.23
CA TRP A 10 20.48 3.75 46.82
C TRP A 10 19.57 4.68 46.00
N LEU A 11 20.07 5.84 45.62
CA LEU A 11 19.32 6.80 44.77
C LEU A 11 18.97 6.18 43.42
N GLY A 12 19.90 5.44 42.80
CA GLY A 12 19.66 4.74 41.53
C GLY A 12 18.61 3.64 41.66
N ALA A 13 18.64 2.83 42.73
CA ALA A 13 17.66 1.76 42.93
C ALA A 13 16.24 2.31 43.16
N ILE A 14 16.10 3.37 43.94
CA ILE A 14 14.83 4.05 44.17
C ILE A 14 14.31 4.68 42.87
N ALA A 15 15.15 5.39 42.15
CA ALA A 15 14.78 6.02 40.86
C ALA A 15 14.31 4.97 39.84
N LEU A 16 15.01 3.86 39.72
CA LEU A 16 14.65 2.75 38.83
C LEU A 16 13.29 2.15 39.19
N THR A 17 13.05 1.93 40.50
CA THR A 17 11.78 1.41 40.98
C THR A 17 10.61 2.37 40.64
N ILE A 18 10.79 3.67 40.93
CA ILE A 18 9.78 4.70 40.63
C ILE A 18 9.51 4.78 39.12
N PHE A 19 10.56 4.77 38.27
CA PHE A 19 10.44 4.81 36.83
C PHE A 19 9.66 3.59 36.29
N GLY A 20 9.97 2.39 36.78
CA GLY A 20 9.23 1.18 36.42
C GLY A 20 7.75 1.24 36.80
N LEU A 21 7.44 1.76 38.00
CA LEU A 21 6.07 1.95 38.45
C LEU A 21 5.30 2.98 37.60
N LEU A 22 5.94 4.07 37.19
CA LEU A 22 5.35 5.08 36.33
C LEU A 22 5.05 4.53 34.92
N LEU A 23 5.95 3.71 34.36
CA LEU A 23 5.71 2.99 33.11
C LEU A 23 4.55 2.00 33.23
N MET A 24 4.51 1.23 34.32
CA MET A 24 3.43 0.28 34.57
C MET A 24 2.07 0.98 34.74
N ALA A 25 2.05 2.16 35.33
CA ALA A 25 0.84 2.96 35.51
C ALA A 25 0.41 3.70 34.22
N GLY A 26 1.17 3.59 33.12
CA GLY A 26 0.91 4.32 31.88
C GLY A 26 1.17 5.83 31.95
N ALA A 27 1.78 6.33 33.03
CA ALA A 27 2.02 7.76 33.23
C ALA A 27 3.07 8.36 32.28
N LEU A 28 3.84 7.50 31.58
CA LEU A 28 4.87 7.87 30.61
C LEU A 28 4.50 7.43 29.17
N ASP A 29 3.31 6.87 28.95
CA ASP A 29 2.84 6.51 27.62
C ASP A 29 2.52 7.79 26.80
N SER A 30 3.07 7.88 25.61
CA SER A 30 2.71 8.95 24.68
C SER A 30 1.29 8.71 24.14
N SER A 31 0.49 9.77 24.08
CA SER A 31 -0.84 9.76 23.48
C SER A 31 -0.73 9.32 21.99
N GLY A 32 -1.08 8.07 21.70
CA GLY A 32 -1.02 7.52 20.34
C GLY A 32 -0.57 6.06 20.24
N SER A 33 -0.12 5.43 21.33
CA SER A 33 0.21 4.00 21.32
C SER A 33 -1.07 3.14 21.21
N ASP A 34 -1.03 2.13 20.32
CA ASP A 34 -2.09 1.12 20.23
C ASP A 34 -2.18 0.23 21.48
N ALA A 35 -3.18 -0.66 21.55
CA ALA A 35 -3.38 -1.53 22.70
C ALA A 35 -2.19 -2.47 22.93
N ALA A 36 -1.49 -2.89 21.85
CA ALA A 36 -0.32 -3.75 21.93
C ALA A 36 0.90 -3.00 22.51
N GLY A 37 1.09 -1.74 22.08
CA GLY A 37 2.14 -0.86 22.61
C GLY A 37 1.97 -0.60 24.10
N ARG A 38 0.75 -0.35 24.57
CA ARG A 38 0.45 -0.17 26.00
C ARG A 38 0.71 -1.42 26.82
N GLY A 39 0.32 -2.61 26.34
CA GLY A 39 0.59 -3.87 27.00
C GLY A 39 2.10 -4.15 27.14
N LEU A 40 2.87 -3.81 26.12
CA LEU A 40 4.32 -3.96 26.12
C LEU A 40 4.99 -2.99 27.10
N SER A 41 4.59 -1.71 27.14
CA SER A 41 5.13 -0.72 28.08
C SER A 41 4.85 -1.10 29.54
N GLN A 42 3.66 -1.64 29.83
CA GLN A 42 3.32 -2.15 31.16
C GLN A 42 4.18 -3.34 31.58
N ALA A 43 4.41 -4.30 30.65
CA ALA A 43 5.27 -5.45 30.92
C ALA A 43 6.72 -5.03 31.20
N TYR A 44 7.27 -4.10 30.43
CA TYR A 44 8.58 -3.51 30.69
C TYR A 44 8.62 -2.74 32.02
N GLY A 45 7.58 -1.97 32.32
CA GLY A 45 7.44 -1.24 33.57
C GLY A 45 7.50 -2.19 34.79
N MET A 46 6.76 -3.31 34.74
CA MET A 46 6.77 -4.33 35.76
C MET A 46 8.16 -4.98 35.95
N PHE A 47 8.84 -5.30 34.84
CA PHE A 47 10.18 -5.89 34.88
C PHE A 47 11.20 -4.92 35.49
N ILE A 48 11.18 -3.65 35.11
CA ILE A 48 12.06 -2.60 35.64
C ILE A 48 11.78 -2.36 37.11
N ALA A 49 10.50 -2.32 37.53
CA ALA A 49 10.13 -2.18 38.96
C ALA A 49 10.63 -3.33 39.81
N LEU A 50 10.52 -4.58 39.32
CA LEU A 50 11.03 -5.78 40.02
C LEU A 50 12.54 -5.75 40.15
N LEU A 51 13.28 -5.33 39.11
CA LEU A 51 14.75 -5.19 39.20
C LEU A 51 15.16 -4.09 40.18
N GLY A 52 14.47 -2.96 40.17
CA GLY A 52 14.70 -1.87 41.14
C GLY A 52 14.44 -2.33 42.57
N GLY A 53 13.32 -3.04 42.82
CA GLY A 53 12.99 -3.63 44.10
C GLY A 53 14.02 -4.64 44.58
N ALA A 54 14.52 -5.52 43.70
CA ALA A 54 15.59 -6.46 43.99
C ALA A 54 16.90 -5.74 44.35
N ALA A 55 17.22 -4.64 43.69
CA ALA A 55 18.37 -3.81 43.99
C ALA A 55 18.25 -3.16 45.39
N VAL A 56 17.07 -2.61 45.72
CA VAL A 56 16.78 -2.05 47.05
C VAL A 56 16.96 -3.13 48.14
N LEU A 57 16.36 -4.30 47.93
CA LEU A 57 16.47 -5.41 48.88
C LEU A 57 17.91 -5.88 49.05
N SER A 58 18.66 -6.00 47.95
CA SER A 58 20.07 -6.37 47.95
C SER A 58 20.92 -5.36 48.73
N LEU A 59 20.66 -4.04 48.55
CA LEU A 59 21.35 -3.00 49.30
C LEU A 59 21.02 -3.01 50.81
N LEU A 60 19.79 -3.34 51.18
CA LEU A 60 19.41 -3.55 52.58
C LEU A 60 20.19 -4.71 53.23
N LEU A 61 20.38 -5.80 52.50
CA LEU A 61 21.08 -6.99 52.92
C LEU A 61 22.63 -6.81 52.95
N THR A 62 23.17 -5.75 52.37
CA THR A 62 24.64 -5.48 52.41
C THR A 62 25.21 -5.33 53.79
N ARG A 63 24.36 -5.09 54.82
CA ARG A 63 24.78 -5.04 56.23
C ARG A 63 25.25 -6.42 56.72
N PHE A 64 24.68 -7.48 56.15
CA PHE A 64 24.93 -8.84 56.57
C PHE A 64 25.97 -9.57 55.74
N TRP A 65 26.06 -9.21 54.44
CA TRP A 65 27.00 -9.88 53.54
C TRP A 65 27.43 -8.97 52.35
N ARG A 66 28.76 -8.80 52.20
CA ARG A 66 29.35 -7.94 51.19
C ARG A 66 28.97 -8.32 49.72
N GLY A 67 28.63 -9.60 49.47
CA GLY A 67 28.20 -10.08 48.18
C GLY A 67 26.93 -9.39 47.62
N PHE A 68 26.04 -8.89 48.49
CA PHE A 68 24.82 -8.20 48.07
C PHE A 68 25.06 -6.85 47.39
N LEU A 69 26.22 -6.21 47.60
CA LEU A 69 26.61 -4.99 46.85
C LEU A 69 26.82 -5.29 45.36
N VAL A 70 27.41 -6.44 45.04
CA VAL A 70 27.63 -6.87 43.66
C VAL A 70 26.29 -7.17 43.00
N ILE A 71 25.42 -7.89 43.67
CA ILE A 71 24.07 -8.22 43.16
C ILE A 71 23.26 -6.94 42.92
N GLY A 72 23.26 -5.99 43.88
CA GLY A 72 22.58 -4.71 43.73
C GLY A 72 23.11 -3.88 42.53
N GLY A 73 24.42 -3.88 42.36
CA GLY A 73 25.08 -3.22 41.22
C GLY A 73 24.69 -3.86 39.86
N LEU A 74 24.67 -5.19 39.80
CA LEU A 74 24.24 -5.93 38.62
C LEU A 74 22.76 -5.67 38.28
N CYS A 75 21.87 -5.70 39.29
CA CYS A 75 20.45 -5.38 39.09
C CYS A 75 20.25 -3.94 38.58
N LEU A 76 21.05 -2.98 39.01
CA LEU A 76 21.00 -1.61 38.55
C LEU A 76 21.53 -1.43 37.12
N SER A 77 22.59 -2.18 36.77
CA SER A 77 23.22 -2.05 35.44
C SER A 77 22.46 -2.82 34.33
N LEU A 78 21.79 -3.92 34.67
CA LEU A 78 21.14 -4.80 33.71
C LEU A 78 20.11 -4.09 32.82
N PRO A 79 19.20 -3.22 33.32
CA PRO A 79 18.27 -2.49 32.46
C PRO A 79 18.95 -1.56 31.45
N PHE A 80 20.06 -0.90 31.89
CA PHE A 80 20.83 -0.01 30.99
C PHE A 80 21.55 -0.81 29.90
N VAL A 81 22.12 -1.94 30.22
CA VAL A 81 22.75 -2.85 29.27
C VAL A 81 21.69 -3.39 28.30
N LEU A 82 20.54 -3.82 28.81
CA LEU A 82 19.45 -4.31 27.96
C LEU A 82 18.93 -3.20 27.03
N MET A 83 18.71 -1.99 27.56
CA MET A 83 18.29 -0.84 26.77
C MET A 83 19.32 -0.49 25.67
N LEU A 84 20.60 -0.55 25.98
CA LEU A 84 21.68 -0.34 25.00
C LEU A 84 21.65 -1.42 23.91
N LEU A 85 21.51 -2.69 24.27
CA LEU A 85 21.43 -3.80 23.33
C LEU A 85 20.20 -3.68 22.42
N LEU A 86 19.04 -3.31 22.98
CA LEU A 86 17.81 -3.07 22.21
C LEU A 86 17.95 -1.86 21.29
N SER A 87 18.62 -0.78 21.73
CA SER A 87 18.91 0.40 20.89
C SER A 87 19.83 0.05 19.72
N ILE A 88 20.88 -0.74 19.98
CA ILE A 88 21.77 -1.24 18.91
C ILE A 88 21.00 -2.14 17.95
N GLY A 89 20.18 -3.06 18.48
CA GLY A 89 19.34 -3.94 17.66
C GLY A 89 18.42 -3.14 16.72
N ARG A 90 17.70 -2.14 17.24
CA ARG A 90 16.86 -1.25 16.43
C ARG A 90 17.66 -0.49 15.35
N SER A 91 18.80 0.07 15.73
CA SER A 91 19.64 0.82 14.78
C SER A 91 20.22 -0.08 13.66
N VAL A 92 20.43 -1.36 13.93
CA VAL A 92 20.87 -2.34 12.92
C VAL A 92 19.70 -2.70 12.01
N GLU A 93 18.52 -2.93 12.58
CA GLU A 93 17.28 -3.24 11.83
C GLU A 93 16.86 -2.07 10.95
N GLU A 94 16.87 -0.84 11.46
CA GLU A 94 16.59 0.38 10.70
C GLU A 94 17.54 0.53 9.51
N ARG A 95 18.85 0.38 9.72
CA ARG A 95 19.84 0.45 8.63
C ARG A 95 19.64 -0.66 7.58
N HIS A 96 19.31 -1.86 8.02
CA HIS A 96 19.05 -2.98 7.11
C HIS A 96 17.78 -2.70 6.27
N ASN A 97 16.75 -2.16 6.89
CA ASN A 97 15.50 -1.78 6.24
C ASN A 97 15.71 -0.62 5.26
N ASP A 98 16.46 0.40 5.66
CA ASP A 98 16.83 1.54 4.78
C ASP A 98 17.63 1.08 3.57
N GLN A 99 18.59 0.18 3.77
CA GLN A 99 19.39 -0.36 2.67
C GLN A 99 18.53 -1.23 1.74
N PHE A 100 17.66 -2.08 2.28
CA PHE A 100 16.74 -2.87 1.49
C PHE A 100 15.81 -1.99 0.65
N THR A 101 15.23 -0.96 1.25
CA THR A 101 14.38 0.01 0.56
C THR A 101 15.16 0.73 -0.56
N ALA A 102 16.38 1.15 -0.31
CA ALA A 102 17.24 1.77 -1.31
C ALA A 102 17.57 0.80 -2.47
N ASP A 103 17.83 -0.48 -2.16
CA ASP A 103 18.09 -1.51 -3.18
C ASP A 103 16.84 -1.80 -4.03
N VAL A 104 15.65 -1.77 -3.44
CA VAL A 104 14.37 -1.88 -4.18
C VAL A 104 14.20 -0.69 -5.13
N HIS A 105 14.24 0.54 -4.62
CA HIS A 105 14.01 1.74 -5.44
C HIS A 105 15.11 2.01 -6.49
N SER A 106 16.31 1.49 -6.31
CA SER A 106 17.36 1.55 -7.33
C SER A 106 17.26 0.45 -8.39
N GLY A 107 16.36 -0.51 -8.21
CA GLY A 107 16.24 -1.71 -9.03
C GLY A 107 17.29 -2.78 -8.74
N ARG A 108 18.21 -2.55 -7.81
CA ARG A 108 19.29 -3.50 -7.48
C ARG A 108 18.76 -4.81 -6.91
N TYR A 109 17.69 -4.75 -6.11
CA TYR A 109 17.03 -5.93 -5.59
C TYR A 109 16.51 -6.83 -6.72
N ASN A 110 15.86 -6.25 -7.74
CA ASN A 110 15.22 -6.99 -8.81
C ASN A 110 16.18 -7.38 -9.95
N PHE A 111 17.18 -6.56 -10.25
CA PHE A 111 18.03 -6.71 -11.43
C PHE A 111 19.51 -6.91 -11.11
N GLY A 112 19.89 -7.09 -9.83
CA GLY A 112 21.31 -7.20 -9.43
C GLY A 112 22.06 -8.36 -10.06
N GLU A 113 21.37 -9.43 -10.47
CA GLU A 113 21.95 -10.61 -11.15
C GLU A 113 22.09 -10.42 -12.67
N HIS A 114 21.51 -9.33 -13.22
CA HIS A 114 21.50 -8.99 -14.65
C HIS A 114 22.09 -7.59 -14.87
N PRO A 115 23.42 -7.45 -15.01
CA PRO A 115 24.09 -6.15 -15.05
C PRO A 115 23.55 -5.20 -16.14
N GLU A 116 23.13 -5.74 -17.29
CA GLU A 116 22.58 -4.99 -18.39
C GLU A 116 21.19 -4.40 -18.06
N LEU A 117 20.34 -5.15 -17.36
CA LEU A 117 19.03 -4.68 -16.90
C LEU A 117 19.19 -3.72 -15.72
N LEU A 118 20.14 -4.00 -14.81
CA LEU A 118 20.42 -3.14 -13.67
C LEU A 118 20.84 -1.73 -14.12
N ALA A 119 21.69 -1.62 -15.15
CA ALA A 119 22.10 -0.32 -15.68
C ALA A 119 20.91 0.52 -16.17
N VAL A 120 19.88 -0.13 -16.77
CA VAL A 120 18.65 0.55 -17.18
C VAL A 120 17.81 0.91 -15.95
N ALA A 121 17.65 -0.01 -14.98
CA ALA A 121 16.87 0.23 -13.78
C ALA A 121 17.45 1.39 -12.93
N GLU A 122 18.77 1.44 -12.77
CA GLU A 122 19.43 2.57 -12.08
C GLU A 122 19.24 3.91 -12.82
N ALA A 123 19.18 3.89 -14.17
CA ALA A 123 18.86 5.06 -14.96
C ALA A 123 17.39 5.50 -14.81
N ILE A 124 16.46 4.54 -14.72
CA ILE A 124 15.04 4.78 -14.40
C ILE A 124 14.95 5.45 -13.02
N ALA A 125 15.56 4.86 -12.00
CA ALA A 125 15.53 5.38 -10.64
C ALA A 125 16.03 6.82 -10.51
N LYS A 126 16.96 7.24 -11.38
CA LYS A 126 17.49 8.61 -11.50
C LYS A 126 16.68 9.51 -12.41
N ASN A 127 15.67 8.97 -13.07
CA ASN A 127 14.89 9.68 -14.11
C ASN A 127 15.74 10.24 -15.25
N ASP A 128 16.82 9.53 -15.61
CA ASP A 128 17.74 9.97 -16.68
C ASP A 128 17.39 9.31 -18.01
N SER A 129 16.56 10.00 -18.81
CA SER A 129 16.13 9.53 -20.12
C SER A 129 17.29 9.27 -21.09
N ASN A 130 18.41 9.99 -20.99
CA ASN A 130 19.57 9.76 -21.84
C ASN A 130 20.31 8.49 -21.46
N ALA A 131 20.51 8.28 -20.15
CA ALA A 131 21.08 7.06 -19.63
C ALA A 131 20.22 5.84 -19.93
N ILE A 132 18.87 5.94 -19.80
CA ILE A 132 17.94 4.87 -20.19
C ILE A 132 18.17 4.50 -21.68
N ARG A 133 18.13 5.46 -22.58
CA ARG A 133 18.36 5.21 -24.03
C ARG A 133 19.73 4.62 -24.34
N ALA A 134 20.76 5.05 -23.62
CA ALA A 134 22.12 4.55 -23.80
C ALA A 134 22.26 3.10 -23.30
N SER A 135 21.77 2.80 -22.08
CA SER A 135 21.85 1.49 -21.46
C SER A 135 20.97 0.46 -22.16
N ALA A 136 19.78 0.86 -22.62
CA ALA A 136 18.84 -0.02 -23.34
C ALA A 136 19.44 -0.65 -24.61
N LYS A 137 20.41 0.04 -25.27
CA LYS A 137 21.09 -0.49 -26.45
C LYS A 137 21.93 -1.73 -26.17
N ASN A 138 22.32 -1.93 -24.92
CA ASN A 138 23.15 -3.07 -24.50
C ASN A 138 22.31 -4.24 -23.99
N VAL A 139 20.99 -4.06 -23.87
CA VAL A 139 20.06 -5.10 -23.42
C VAL A 139 19.56 -5.86 -24.63
N ARG A 140 19.71 -7.18 -24.61
CA ARG A 140 19.27 -8.07 -25.69
C ARG A 140 17.74 -8.17 -25.77
N ASP A 141 17.09 -8.24 -24.61
CA ASP A 141 15.64 -8.33 -24.48
C ASP A 141 15.20 -7.35 -23.36
N LEU A 142 14.60 -6.25 -23.76
CA LEU A 142 14.08 -5.21 -22.86
C LEU A 142 12.85 -5.66 -22.05
N ASN A 143 12.21 -6.76 -22.45
CA ASN A 143 11.09 -7.36 -21.71
C ASN A 143 11.54 -8.48 -20.78
N ALA A 144 12.84 -8.80 -20.76
CA ALA A 144 13.36 -9.81 -19.83
C ALA A 144 13.02 -9.47 -18.38
N ALA A 145 12.68 -10.51 -17.62
CA ALA A 145 12.34 -10.37 -16.21
C ALA A 145 13.58 -10.61 -15.32
N GLY A 146 13.74 -9.79 -14.30
CA GLY A 146 14.67 -10.01 -13.20
C GLY A 146 14.04 -10.87 -12.10
N ARG A 147 14.53 -10.67 -10.86
CA ARG A 147 14.01 -11.35 -9.67
C ARG A 147 12.51 -11.08 -9.50
N ASP A 148 11.78 -12.08 -9.01
CA ASP A 148 10.34 -12.05 -8.79
C ASP A 148 9.52 -11.69 -10.06
N GLY A 149 10.12 -11.93 -11.26
CA GLY A 149 9.48 -11.64 -12.53
C GLY A 149 9.34 -10.15 -12.86
N MET A 150 10.05 -9.28 -12.15
CA MET A 150 10.03 -7.83 -12.38
C MET A 150 10.59 -7.50 -13.76
N THR A 151 9.82 -6.80 -14.60
CA THR A 151 10.30 -6.24 -15.86
C THR A 151 10.68 -4.78 -15.69
N LEU A 152 11.52 -4.24 -16.58
CA LEU A 152 11.91 -2.82 -16.53
C LEU A 152 10.71 -1.87 -16.62
N LEU A 153 9.73 -2.21 -17.47
CA LEU A 153 8.53 -1.39 -17.62
C LEU A 153 7.63 -1.47 -16.38
N PHE A 154 7.44 -2.66 -15.80
CA PHE A 154 6.65 -2.81 -14.58
C PHE A 154 7.32 -2.08 -13.40
N PHE A 155 8.66 -2.18 -13.27
CA PHE A 155 9.43 -1.44 -12.29
C PHE A 155 9.23 0.08 -12.44
N ALA A 156 9.37 0.62 -13.65
CA ALA A 156 9.19 2.06 -13.90
C ALA A 156 7.78 2.55 -13.58
N VAL A 157 6.74 1.78 -13.95
CA VAL A 157 5.34 2.11 -13.63
C VAL A 157 5.10 2.04 -12.13
N ASN A 158 5.60 0.99 -11.46
CA ASN A 158 5.43 0.84 -10.01
C ASN A 158 6.11 1.99 -9.24
N GLU A 159 7.35 2.32 -9.58
CA GLU A 159 8.06 3.45 -8.97
C GLU A 159 7.34 4.79 -9.25
N SER A 160 6.65 4.95 -10.39
CA SER A 160 5.92 6.17 -10.72
C SER A 160 4.67 6.39 -9.85
N LEU A 161 4.18 5.37 -9.14
CA LEU A 161 3.08 5.51 -8.19
C LEU A 161 3.46 6.37 -6.99
N GLU A 162 4.70 6.24 -6.52
CA GLU A 162 5.23 7.00 -5.39
C GLU A 162 6.03 8.23 -5.85
N ARG A 163 6.56 8.19 -7.06
CA ARG A 163 7.44 9.18 -7.68
C ARG A 163 6.93 9.60 -9.06
N PRO A 164 5.90 10.47 -9.12
CA PRO A 164 5.19 10.83 -10.37
C PRO A 164 6.13 11.38 -11.46
N GLU A 165 7.27 11.97 -11.08
CA GLU A 165 8.28 12.44 -12.02
C GLU A 165 8.85 11.33 -12.92
N LEU A 166 8.77 10.07 -12.50
CA LEU A 166 9.22 8.91 -13.27
C LEU A 166 8.32 8.54 -14.46
N ALA A 167 7.19 9.23 -14.65
CA ALA A 167 6.39 9.09 -15.86
C ALA A 167 7.23 9.25 -17.13
N SER A 168 8.21 10.17 -17.14
CA SER A 168 9.13 10.38 -18.26
C SER A 168 10.08 9.21 -18.53
N ALA A 169 10.41 8.42 -17.49
CA ALA A 169 11.16 7.18 -17.65
C ALA A 169 10.31 6.10 -18.34
N VAL A 170 9.02 6.00 -17.99
CA VAL A 170 8.05 5.10 -18.67
C VAL A 170 7.95 5.46 -20.15
N GLU A 171 7.73 6.74 -20.49
CA GLU A 171 7.70 7.20 -21.88
C GLU A 171 8.99 6.87 -22.63
N THR A 172 10.14 7.02 -21.96
CA THR A 172 11.44 6.72 -22.56
C THR A 172 11.60 5.21 -22.83
N LEU A 173 11.18 4.35 -21.93
CA LEU A 173 11.19 2.90 -22.13
C LEU A 173 10.31 2.48 -23.30
N LEU A 174 9.10 3.02 -23.39
CA LEU A 174 8.20 2.76 -24.52
C LEU A 174 8.81 3.24 -25.85
N ALA A 175 9.46 4.41 -25.84
CA ALA A 175 10.13 4.95 -27.03
C ALA A 175 11.34 4.13 -27.49
N VAL A 176 12.00 3.37 -26.62
CA VAL A 176 13.09 2.45 -27.00
C VAL A 176 12.59 1.05 -27.37
N GLY A 177 11.26 0.82 -27.34
CA GLY A 177 10.63 -0.37 -27.91
C GLY A 177 10.28 -1.46 -26.89
N VAL A 178 10.16 -1.12 -25.60
CA VAL A 178 9.59 -2.04 -24.62
C VAL A 178 8.12 -2.29 -24.94
N ASN A 179 7.70 -3.55 -24.89
CA ASN A 179 6.33 -3.95 -25.23
C ASN A 179 5.37 -3.63 -24.06
N PRO A 180 4.39 -2.69 -24.23
CA PRO A 180 3.43 -2.35 -23.18
C PRO A 180 2.50 -3.51 -22.80
N ASN A 181 2.30 -4.48 -23.70
CA ASN A 181 1.43 -5.64 -23.49
C ASN A 181 2.16 -6.86 -22.91
N TYR A 182 3.47 -6.74 -22.67
CA TYR A 182 4.20 -7.85 -22.05
C TYR A 182 3.79 -8.00 -20.59
N HIS A 183 3.46 -9.21 -20.20
CA HIS A 183 3.21 -9.60 -18.82
C HIS A 183 3.96 -10.89 -18.50
N ASN A 184 4.31 -11.07 -17.24
CA ASN A 184 4.91 -12.29 -16.74
C ASN A 184 3.89 -13.03 -15.88
N ASP A 185 3.30 -14.10 -16.42
CA ASP A 185 2.26 -14.89 -15.76
C ASP A 185 2.72 -15.49 -14.42
N SER A 186 4.02 -15.85 -14.34
CA SER A 186 4.59 -16.47 -13.13
C SER A 186 4.66 -15.49 -11.93
N ALA A 187 4.76 -14.19 -12.22
CA ALA A 187 5.02 -13.17 -11.21
C ALA A 187 3.88 -12.14 -11.06
N ASN A 188 2.79 -12.32 -11.81
CA ASN A 188 1.69 -11.35 -11.82
C ASN A 188 2.15 -9.91 -12.11
N SER A 189 3.22 -9.73 -12.91
CA SER A 189 3.74 -8.43 -13.29
C SER A 189 3.24 -8.03 -14.67
N PHE A 190 2.27 -7.12 -14.70
CA PHE A 190 1.68 -6.58 -15.92
C PHE A 190 1.68 -5.05 -15.85
N ALA A 191 2.64 -4.42 -16.53
CA ALA A 191 2.86 -2.98 -16.46
C ALA A 191 1.63 -2.17 -16.93
N LEU A 192 0.93 -2.64 -17.97
CA LEU A 192 -0.27 -1.97 -18.47
C LEU A 192 -1.41 -1.98 -17.43
N ALA A 193 -1.66 -3.12 -16.76
CA ALA A 193 -2.66 -3.19 -15.69
C ALA A 193 -2.29 -2.23 -14.53
N GLN A 194 -1.02 -2.24 -14.11
CA GLN A 194 -0.53 -1.33 -13.08
C GLN A 194 -0.68 0.15 -13.46
N SER A 195 -0.48 0.49 -14.76
CA SER A 195 -0.59 1.87 -15.26
C SER A 195 -1.99 2.45 -15.14
N VAL A 196 -3.03 1.60 -15.07
CA VAL A 196 -4.41 2.03 -14.86
C VAL A 196 -4.60 2.68 -13.48
N SER A 197 -3.75 2.36 -12.51
CA SER A 197 -3.73 2.97 -11.18
C SER A 197 -2.74 4.13 -11.04
N ALA A 198 -1.90 4.36 -12.05
CA ALA A 198 -0.89 5.42 -12.04
C ALA A 198 -1.46 6.78 -12.50
N ASP A 199 -0.58 7.78 -12.62
CA ASP A 199 -0.93 9.05 -13.25
C ASP A 199 -1.49 8.83 -14.66
N ILE A 200 -2.50 9.60 -15.05
CA ILE A 200 -3.14 9.46 -16.36
C ILE A 200 -2.17 9.64 -17.54
N GLY A 201 -1.08 10.37 -17.35
CA GLY A 201 -0.02 10.50 -18.35
C GLY A 201 0.68 9.17 -18.63
N VAL A 202 0.95 8.38 -17.58
CA VAL A 202 1.54 7.04 -17.70
C VAL A 202 0.61 6.11 -18.47
N LEU A 203 -0.68 6.05 -18.09
CA LEU A 203 -1.66 5.23 -18.81
C LEU A 203 -1.78 5.66 -20.28
N ARG A 204 -1.80 6.97 -20.53
CA ARG A 204 -1.85 7.52 -21.91
C ARG A 204 -0.64 7.06 -22.70
N ALA A 205 0.56 7.19 -22.16
CA ALA A 205 1.79 6.77 -22.83
C ALA A 205 1.79 5.27 -23.15
N MET A 206 1.29 4.43 -22.24
CA MET A 206 1.15 2.99 -22.46
C MET A 206 0.19 2.69 -23.62
N LEU A 207 -0.97 3.33 -23.65
CA LEU A 207 -1.98 3.15 -24.70
C LEU A 207 -1.51 3.72 -26.05
N ASP A 208 -0.80 4.87 -26.06
CA ASP A 208 -0.22 5.48 -27.25
C ASP A 208 0.89 4.60 -27.85
N ALA A 209 1.60 3.83 -27.04
CA ALA A 209 2.59 2.85 -27.48
C ALA A 209 1.98 1.51 -27.94
N GLY A 210 0.65 1.43 -28.07
CA GLY A 210 -0.05 0.23 -28.54
C GLY A 210 -0.47 -0.74 -27.42
N GLY A 211 -0.58 -0.25 -26.18
CA GLY A 211 -1.18 -1.01 -25.07
C GLY A 211 -2.62 -1.38 -25.40
N ASP A 212 -3.00 -2.64 -25.14
CA ASP A 212 -4.36 -3.14 -25.38
C ASP A 212 -5.30 -2.70 -24.23
N PRO A 213 -6.27 -1.78 -24.51
CA PRO A 213 -7.21 -1.34 -23.48
C PRO A 213 -8.15 -2.46 -22.97
N ASN A 214 -8.20 -3.60 -23.67
CA ASN A 214 -8.93 -4.81 -23.27
C ASN A 214 -8.02 -5.88 -22.66
N GLY A 215 -6.77 -5.53 -22.38
CA GLY A 215 -5.82 -6.43 -21.73
C GLY A 215 -6.40 -7.03 -20.42
N ARG A 216 -5.91 -8.22 -20.07
CA ARG A 216 -6.33 -8.93 -18.86
C ARG A 216 -5.12 -9.27 -18.02
N ASP A 217 -5.29 -9.21 -16.71
CA ASP A 217 -4.26 -9.71 -15.78
C ASP A 217 -4.17 -11.25 -15.83
N VAL A 218 -3.23 -11.82 -15.08
CA VAL A 218 -3.01 -13.28 -14.99
C VAL A 218 -4.21 -14.04 -14.41
N LYS A 219 -5.13 -13.36 -13.76
CA LYS A 219 -6.38 -13.94 -13.24
C LYS A 219 -7.54 -13.81 -14.23
N GLY A 220 -7.28 -13.22 -15.39
CA GLY A 220 -8.28 -12.97 -16.43
C GLY A 220 -9.17 -11.75 -16.18
N GLN A 221 -8.85 -10.92 -15.16
CA GLN A 221 -9.58 -9.67 -14.90
C GLN A 221 -9.21 -8.64 -15.96
N PRO A 222 -10.18 -7.99 -16.64
CA PRO A 222 -9.88 -6.87 -17.54
C PRO A 222 -9.26 -5.69 -16.76
N ILE A 223 -8.22 -5.08 -17.34
CA ILE A 223 -7.46 -3.99 -16.69
C ILE A 223 -8.33 -2.79 -16.30
N VAL A 224 -9.45 -2.57 -16.99
CA VAL A 224 -10.37 -1.46 -16.67
C VAL A 224 -10.91 -1.54 -15.23
N PHE A 225 -10.97 -2.74 -14.63
CA PHE A 225 -11.39 -2.92 -13.24
C PHE A 225 -10.32 -2.53 -12.22
N ASP A 226 -9.05 -2.38 -12.61
CA ASP A 226 -7.97 -1.94 -11.73
C ASP A 226 -8.04 -0.43 -11.44
N ASN A 227 -8.86 0.32 -12.19
CA ASN A 227 -9.04 1.77 -12.03
C ASN A 227 -9.65 2.20 -10.67
N TRP A 228 -10.06 1.25 -9.81
CA TRP A 228 -10.85 1.55 -8.60
C TRP A 228 -10.08 1.47 -7.29
N PHE A 229 -8.96 0.77 -7.25
CA PHE A 229 -8.38 0.31 -5.99
C PHE A 229 -7.23 1.15 -5.45
N MET A 230 -6.69 2.15 -6.18
CA MET A 230 -5.42 2.74 -5.79
C MET A 230 -5.46 4.26 -5.56
N GLU A 231 -5.01 4.66 -4.37
CA GLU A 231 -4.40 5.94 -4.10
C GLU A 231 -2.96 5.94 -4.70
N PRO A 232 -2.32 7.08 -5.09
CA PRO A 232 -2.73 8.45 -4.77
C PRO A 232 -3.54 9.16 -5.87
N PHE A 233 -3.77 8.54 -7.03
CA PHE A 233 -4.36 9.23 -8.20
C PHE A 233 -5.88 9.05 -8.30
N LYS A 234 -6.56 8.84 -7.19
CA LYS A 234 -8.02 8.59 -7.12
C LYS A 234 -8.83 9.67 -7.84
N GLY A 235 -8.45 10.95 -7.72
CA GLY A 235 -9.13 12.05 -8.40
C GLY A 235 -9.08 12.01 -9.93
N GLN A 236 -8.19 11.20 -10.52
CA GLN A 236 -8.06 11.03 -11.99
C GLN A 236 -8.87 9.84 -12.53
N ARG A 237 -9.56 9.07 -11.66
CA ARG A 237 -10.31 7.87 -12.04
C ARG A 237 -11.28 8.10 -13.21
N PRO A 238 -12.14 9.13 -13.20
CA PRO A 238 -13.07 9.35 -14.29
C PRO A 238 -12.38 9.62 -15.62
N GLN A 239 -11.27 10.35 -15.59
CA GLN A 239 -10.50 10.66 -16.80
C GLN A 239 -9.80 9.41 -17.34
N ARG A 240 -9.29 8.52 -16.47
CA ARG A 240 -8.70 7.25 -16.88
C ARG A 240 -9.73 6.32 -17.48
N LEU A 241 -10.93 6.21 -16.86
CA LEU A 241 -12.02 5.42 -17.44
C LEU A 241 -12.39 5.92 -18.85
N ARG A 242 -12.58 7.23 -19.00
CA ARG A 242 -12.86 7.82 -20.32
C ARG A 242 -11.75 7.55 -21.32
N LEU A 243 -10.49 7.69 -20.90
CA LEU A 243 -9.35 7.42 -21.75
C LEU A 243 -9.35 5.96 -22.23
N LEU A 244 -9.60 4.99 -21.35
CA LEU A 244 -9.72 3.58 -21.71
C LEU A 244 -10.86 3.34 -22.69
N LEU A 245 -12.05 3.88 -22.40
CA LEU A 245 -13.23 3.78 -23.28
C LEU A 245 -12.98 4.44 -24.66
N ASP A 246 -12.33 5.58 -24.71
CA ASP A 246 -11.97 6.28 -25.94
C ASP A 246 -10.93 5.52 -26.78
N ARG A 247 -10.15 4.63 -26.13
CA ARG A 247 -9.18 3.75 -26.79
C ARG A 247 -9.75 2.38 -27.12
N GLY A 248 -11.05 2.16 -26.93
CA GLY A 248 -11.76 0.96 -27.38
C GLY A 248 -11.90 -0.14 -26.31
N THR A 249 -11.86 0.22 -25.03
CA THR A 249 -12.27 -0.73 -23.96
C THR A 249 -13.72 -1.16 -24.21
N ASP A 250 -13.95 -2.46 -24.11
CA ASP A 250 -15.30 -3.02 -24.19
C ASP A 250 -16.14 -2.53 -23.01
N VAL A 251 -17.18 -1.74 -23.32
CA VAL A 251 -18.11 -1.19 -22.31
C VAL A 251 -18.88 -2.30 -21.55
N ASN A 252 -18.95 -3.50 -22.14
CA ASN A 252 -19.56 -4.68 -21.56
C ASN A 252 -18.54 -5.64 -20.93
N SER A 253 -17.35 -5.19 -20.66
CA SER A 253 -16.31 -5.98 -19.95
C SER A 253 -16.88 -6.60 -18.70
N ILE A 254 -16.54 -7.89 -18.47
CA ILE A 254 -17.01 -8.68 -17.34
C ILE A 254 -15.82 -9.05 -16.47
N ASN A 255 -15.96 -8.83 -15.16
CA ASN A 255 -14.98 -9.26 -14.17
C ASN A 255 -15.25 -10.72 -13.74
N PRO A 256 -14.37 -11.67 -14.09
CA PRO A 256 -14.60 -13.08 -13.74
C PRO A 256 -14.43 -13.38 -12.24
N LEU A 257 -13.85 -12.45 -11.48
CA LEU A 257 -13.52 -12.63 -10.05
C LEU A 257 -14.59 -12.07 -9.11
N LEU A 258 -15.60 -11.34 -9.65
CA LEU A 258 -16.66 -10.67 -8.89
C LEU A 258 -18.03 -11.08 -9.42
N ASP A 259 -18.45 -12.31 -9.15
CA ASP A 259 -19.76 -12.86 -9.58
C ASP A 259 -20.08 -12.53 -11.06
N ARG A 260 -19.04 -12.39 -11.88
CA ARG A 260 -19.11 -11.95 -13.28
C ARG A 260 -19.85 -10.62 -13.46
N PHE A 261 -19.64 -9.66 -12.56
CA PHE A 261 -20.20 -8.32 -12.73
C PHE A 261 -19.70 -7.71 -14.03
N SER A 262 -20.62 -7.11 -14.80
CA SER A 262 -20.23 -6.22 -15.91
C SER A 262 -19.64 -4.93 -15.34
N LEU A 263 -18.88 -4.22 -16.18
CA LEU A 263 -18.29 -2.93 -15.81
C LEU A 263 -19.38 -1.95 -15.32
N LEU A 264 -20.54 -1.94 -15.97
CA LEU A 264 -21.69 -1.14 -15.55
C LEU A 264 -22.20 -1.49 -14.14
N LEU A 265 -22.41 -2.80 -13.86
CA LEU A 265 -22.82 -3.23 -12.52
C LEU A 265 -21.80 -2.88 -11.47
N TYR A 266 -20.52 -3.03 -11.80
CA TYR A 266 -19.43 -2.70 -10.90
C TYR A 266 -19.39 -1.19 -10.58
N CYS A 267 -19.50 -0.32 -11.59
CA CYS A 267 -19.56 1.13 -11.40
C CYS A 267 -20.76 1.54 -10.54
N ALA A 268 -21.96 0.99 -10.83
CA ALA A 268 -23.15 1.27 -10.04
C ALA A 268 -23.06 0.77 -8.59
N HIS A 269 -22.40 -0.38 -8.36
CA HIS A 269 -22.13 -0.88 -7.01
C HIS A 269 -21.19 0.06 -6.24
N MET A 270 -20.11 0.51 -6.88
CA MET A 270 -19.18 1.45 -6.27
C MET A 270 -19.82 2.80 -5.96
N GLY A 271 -20.88 3.18 -6.68
CA GLY A 271 -21.67 4.38 -6.43
C GLY A 271 -22.27 4.47 -5.03
N GLU A 272 -22.51 3.33 -4.37
CA GLU A 272 -22.96 3.29 -2.96
C GLU A 272 -21.90 3.89 -2.00
N PHE A 273 -20.63 3.67 -2.30
CA PHE A 273 -19.51 4.14 -1.47
C PHE A 273 -19.02 5.51 -1.90
N GLU A 274 -19.06 5.78 -3.21
CA GLU A 274 -18.62 7.03 -3.82
C GLU A 274 -19.57 7.44 -4.96
N PRO A 275 -20.25 8.61 -4.88
CA PRO A 275 -21.17 9.06 -5.93
C PRO A 275 -20.58 9.06 -7.34
N GLN A 276 -19.24 9.16 -7.47
CA GLN A 276 -18.54 9.07 -8.76
C GLN A 276 -18.81 7.75 -9.48
N GLY A 277 -19.07 6.65 -8.77
CA GLY A 277 -19.46 5.38 -9.38
C GLY A 277 -20.72 5.49 -10.22
N TYR A 278 -21.70 6.27 -9.80
CA TYR A 278 -22.92 6.53 -10.59
C TYR A 278 -22.63 7.39 -11.82
N VAL A 279 -21.71 8.37 -11.72
CA VAL A 279 -21.28 9.17 -12.88
C VAL A 279 -20.64 8.25 -13.94
N ASP A 280 -19.79 7.33 -13.49
CA ASP A 280 -19.13 6.37 -14.37
C ASP A 280 -20.13 5.37 -14.98
N ALA A 281 -21.13 4.93 -14.19
CA ALA A 281 -22.21 4.10 -14.72
C ALA A 281 -23.05 4.84 -15.78
N LEU A 282 -23.35 6.11 -15.57
CA LEU A 282 -24.04 6.95 -16.55
C LEU A 282 -23.24 7.14 -17.84
N GLU A 283 -21.93 7.33 -17.73
CA GLU A 283 -21.01 7.38 -18.88
C GLU A 283 -21.07 6.08 -19.71
N LEU A 284 -21.07 4.91 -19.03
CA LEU A 284 -21.17 3.62 -19.69
C LEU A 284 -22.53 3.41 -20.36
N LEU A 285 -23.62 3.82 -19.72
CA LEU A 285 -24.98 3.79 -20.29
C LEU A 285 -25.07 4.66 -21.55
N ASN A 286 -24.47 5.85 -21.54
CA ASN A 286 -24.43 6.73 -22.71
C ASN A 286 -23.56 6.16 -23.84
N ARG A 287 -22.68 5.21 -23.55
CA ARG A 287 -21.88 4.45 -24.51
C ARG A 287 -22.50 3.09 -24.87
N SER A 288 -23.79 2.90 -24.59
CA SER A 288 -24.56 1.71 -24.92
C SER A 288 -24.15 0.44 -24.16
N ALA A 289 -23.73 0.56 -22.90
CA ALA A 289 -23.53 -0.58 -22.03
C ALA A 289 -24.85 -1.35 -21.84
N ASP A 290 -24.75 -2.68 -21.78
CA ASP A 290 -25.93 -3.55 -21.61
C ASP A 290 -26.48 -3.48 -20.18
N PHE A 291 -27.50 -2.64 -19.98
CA PHE A 291 -28.17 -2.50 -18.69
C PHE A 291 -29.09 -3.67 -18.33
N LYS A 292 -29.33 -4.63 -19.26
CA LYS A 292 -30.12 -5.84 -19.04
C LYS A 292 -29.28 -7.03 -18.62
N TYR A 293 -27.95 -6.86 -18.57
CA TYR A 293 -27.04 -7.90 -18.17
C TYR A 293 -27.38 -8.46 -16.76
N VAL A 294 -27.22 -9.77 -16.61
CA VAL A 294 -27.48 -10.50 -15.36
C VAL A 294 -26.20 -11.18 -14.91
N ALA A 295 -25.70 -10.84 -13.74
CA ALA A 295 -24.54 -11.47 -13.13
C ALA A 295 -24.84 -12.89 -12.60
N ASP A 296 -23.83 -13.67 -12.24
CA ASP A 296 -23.97 -15.07 -11.81
C ASP A 296 -24.80 -15.20 -10.52
N ASP A 297 -24.72 -14.23 -9.61
CA ASP A 297 -25.55 -14.13 -8.40
C ASP A 297 -26.98 -13.64 -8.68
N ARG A 298 -27.35 -13.51 -9.96
CA ARG A 298 -28.61 -12.95 -10.46
C ARG A 298 -28.83 -11.46 -10.14
N THR A 299 -27.78 -10.73 -9.86
CA THR A 299 -27.81 -9.28 -9.74
C THR A 299 -28.01 -8.66 -11.13
N THR A 300 -28.92 -7.69 -11.22
CA THR A 300 -29.14 -6.82 -12.37
C THR A 300 -28.97 -5.37 -11.91
N LEU A 301 -28.75 -4.44 -12.85
CA LEU A 301 -28.68 -3.02 -12.53
C LEU A 301 -29.90 -2.55 -11.74
N MET A 302 -31.09 -3.00 -12.13
CA MET A 302 -32.34 -2.64 -11.48
C MET A 302 -32.42 -3.12 -10.03
N LYS A 303 -32.09 -4.40 -9.78
CA LYS A 303 -32.06 -4.96 -8.42
C LYS A 303 -31.05 -4.23 -7.53
N LEU A 304 -29.89 -3.92 -8.09
CA LEU A 304 -28.83 -3.22 -7.37
C LEU A 304 -29.30 -1.82 -6.95
N LEU A 305 -29.83 -1.04 -7.88
CA LEU A 305 -30.33 0.31 -7.59
C LEU A 305 -31.52 0.28 -6.60
N SER A 306 -32.45 -0.68 -6.75
CA SER A 306 -33.57 -0.83 -5.80
C SER A 306 -33.10 -1.12 -4.37
N LYS A 307 -32.10 -2.02 -4.22
CA LYS A 307 -31.49 -2.31 -2.93
C LYS A 307 -30.83 -1.07 -2.33
N GLN A 308 -30.02 -0.34 -3.10
CA GLN A 308 -29.37 0.88 -2.66
C GLN A 308 -30.38 1.96 -2.24
N ARG A 309 -31.50 2.09 -2.97
CA ARG A 309 -32.58 3.02 -2.57
C ARG A 309 -33.18 2.65 -1.23
N GLN A 310 -33.44 1.36 -1.00
CA GLN A 310 -33.93 0.88 0.29
C GLN A 310 -32.94 1.24 1.41
N GLU A 311 -31.65 1.01 1.18
CA GLU A 311 -30.60 1.33 2.15
C GLU A 311 -30.49 2.83 2.45
N PHE A 312 -30.64 3.71 1.45
CA PHE A 312 -30.73 5.15 1.68
C PHE A 312 -31.93 5.48 2.57
N THR A 313 -33.09 4.89 2.29
CA THR A 313 -34.31 5.10 3.05
C THR A 313 -34.17 4.64 4.51
N GLU A 314 -33.61 3.44 4.73
CA GLU A 314 -33.38 2.87 6.06
C GLU A 314 -32.41 3.71 6.90
N ARG A 315 -31.42 4.31 6.26
CA ARG A 315 -30.46 5.24 6.90
C ARG A 315 -31.01 6.66 7.06
N GLY A 316 -32.21 6.95 6.55
CA GLY A 316 -32.79 8.31 6.52
C GLY A 316 -31.97 9.28 5.64
N ALA A 317 -31.22 8.76 4.67
CA ALA A 317 -30.40 9.53 3.76
C ALA A 317 -31.11 9.82 2.43
N THR A 318 -30.84 10.97 1.85
CA THR A 318 -31.31 11.28 0.50
C THR A 318 -30.32 10.67 -0.51
N PRO A 319 -30.79 9.94 -1.54
CA PRO A 319 -29.93 9.46 -2.62
C PRO A 319 -29.17 10.63 -3.27
N PRO A 320 -27.90 10.44 -3.64
CA PRO A 320 -27.15 11.49 -4.30
C PRO A 320 -27.72 11.81 -5.69
N PRO A 321 -27.56 13.02 -6.22
CA PRO A 321 -28.10 13.41 -7.52
C PRO A 321 -27.58 12.52 -8.66
N GLU A 322 -26.39 12.00 -8.55
CA GLU A 322 -25.77 11.08 -9.53
C GLU A 322 -26.53 9.75 -9.60
N TYR A 323 -26.98 9.22 -8.46
CA TYR A 323 -27.86 8.05 -8.41
C TYR A 323 -29.18 8.34 -9.14
N THR A 324 -29.79 9.51 -8.86
CA THR A 324 -31.04 9.93 -9.50
C THR A 324 -30.86 10.04 -11.02
N ALA A 325 -29.73 10.58 -11.48
CA ALA A 325 -29.44 10.69 -12.92
C ALA A 325 -29.38 9.32 -13.64
N VAL A 326 -28.83 8.28 -12.98
CA VAL A 326 -28.87 6.90 -13.52
C VAL A 326 -30.32 6.38 -13.62
N CYS A 327 -31.13 6.61 -12.60
CA CYS A 327 -32.55 6.21 -12.59
C CYS A 327 -33.34 6.93 -13.67
N ASP A 328 -33.13 8.24 -13.84
CA ASP A 328 -33.78 9.06 -14.87
C ASP A 328 -33.41 8.59 -16.28
N TRP A 329 -32.12 8.26 -16.49
CA TRP A 329 -31.67 7.69 -17.76
C TRP A 329 -32.41 6.39 -18.09
N LEU A 330 -32.53 5.48 -17.12
CA LEU A 330 -33.26 4.20 -17.27
C LEU A 330 -34.75 4.44 -17.61
N ALA A 331 -35.41 5.37 -16.89
CA ALA A 331 -36.79 5.75 -17.12
C ALA A 331 -36.99 6.30 -18.55
N ALA A 332 -36.09 7.15 -19.02
CA ALA A 332 -36.12 7.70 -20.37
C ALA A 332 -35.94 6.62 -21.46
N HIS A 333 -35.30 5.51 -21.13
CA HIS A 333 -35.11 4.35 -22.05
C HIS A 333 -36.16 3.24 -21.84
N GLY A 334 -37.30 3.57 -21.23
CA GLY A 334 -38.48 2.68 -21.13
C GLY A 334 -38.38 1.63 -20.04
N VAL A 335 -37.40 1.71 -19.16
CA VAL A 335 -37.33 0.87 -17.97
C VAL A 335 -38.31 1.46 -16.95
N ARG A 336 -39.48 0.84 -16.80
CA ARG A 336 -40.44 1.25 -15.77
C ARG A 336 -39.87 0.93 -14.39
N SER A 337 -39.63 1.95 -13.61
CA SER A 337 -39.21 1.81 -12.23
C SER A 337 -40.35 1.28 -11.38
N GLU A 338 -40.22 0.05 -10.91
CA GLU A 338 -40.93 -0.39 -9.70
C GLU A 338 -40.11 0.08 -8.47
N TYR A 339 -39.74 1.35 -8.46
CA TYR A 339 -38.96 1.95 -7.36
C TYR A 339 -39.85 2.55 -6.30
#